data_2c816c67df3b0d217c49e7f136d7e91d
#
_entry.id   2c816c67df3b0d217c49e7f136d7e91d
#
_cell.length_a   1.000
_cell.length_b   1.000
_cell.length_c   1.000
_cell.angle_alpha   90.00
_cell.angle_beta   90.00
_cell.angle_gamma   90.00
#
_symmetry.space_group_name_H-M   'P 1'
#
loop_
_entity.id
_entity.type
_entity.pdbx_description
1 polymer ?
#
loop_
_entity_poly.entity_id
_entity_poly.type
_entity_poly.pdbx_seq_one_letter_code
_entity_poly.pdbx_strand_id
1 'polypeptide(L)'
;APGKYFYVWLDAPIGYLASLKNLLTKRGEDYEAYMADPALEQYHFIGKDIVTFHTLFWPATLKFSGRKVPDSVFVHGFLTVNNGEKMSKSRGTGLDPLKYLGLSMNAEWLRYYLATKLSSRNEDIDFNADDFMARVNSDLVGKYINIASRAAGFISKRFGGALGEVSADGDALLDHLRTVAPSVIELLAEREYGKALRETMLLADRVNAYVDQNKPWELAKQDGMEARLHDVCTTCIEAFRVLTILLKPVLPALAAQVEAFLKVEPFTFASAQVMLGQGHVIGEYKHLMQRVDIKQLEALFEPPAQADQAQAATETVAPGGEELAPAITIDDFTKIDLRI
;
A
#
# COMPACT_ATOMS: atom_id res chain seq x y z
N ALA A 1 5.30 39.29 23.94
CA ALA A 1 6.36 40.32 23.64
C ALA A 1 6.13 40.82 22.21
N PRO A 2 6.31 42.12 21.92
CA PRO A 2 6.14 42.65 20.57
C PRO A 2 7.00 41.88 19.55
N GLY A 3 6.44 41.54 18.38
CA GLY A 3 7.14 40.80 17.33
C GLY A 3 7.25 39.28 17.53
N LYS A 4 6.51 38.70 18.47
CA LYS A 4 6.42 37.24 18.65
C LYS A 4 4.99 36.77 18.42
N TYR A 5 4.87 35.66 17.72
CA TYR A 5 3.60 35.05 17.35
C TYR A 5 3.53 33.62 17.89
N PHE A 6 2.31 33.15 18.24
CA PHE A 6 2.12 31.76 18.55
C PHE A 6 2.22 30.93 17.26
N TYR A 7 2.90 29.80 17.35
CA TYR A 7 3.03 28.87 16.24
C TYR A 7 1.98 27.77 16.39
N VAL A 8 1.03 27.70 15.45
CA VAL A 8 -0.13 26.80 15.51
C VAL A 8 0.21 25.31 15.62
N TRP A 9 1.41 24.89 15.24
CA TRP A 9 1.85 23.50 15.36
C TRP A 9 2.10 23.04 16.81
N LEU A 10 2.07 23.92 17.78
CA LEU A 10 2.22 23.51 19.17
C LEU A 10 1.01 22.69 19.66
N ASP A 11 -0.17 23.02 19.20
CA ASP A 11 -1.45 22.37 19.56
C ASP A 11 -1.97 21.39 18.50
N ALA A 12 -1.55 21.53 17.25
CA ALA A 12 -2.02 20.70 16.13
C ALA A 12 -1.97 19.18 16.39
N PRO A 13 -0.92 18.61 17.04
CA PRO A 13 -0.86 17.18 17.33
C PRO A 13 -1.95 16.67 18.27
N ILE A 14 -2.66 17.53 19.01
CA ILE A 14 -3.84 17.16 19.80
C ILE A 14 -4.91 16.52 18.91
N GLY A 15 -4.94 16.88 17.63
CA GLY A 15 -5.80 16.27 16.62
C GLY A 15 -5.69 14.75 16.54
N TYR A 16 -4.52 14.17 16.82
CA TYR A 16 -4.35 12.72 16.88
C TYR A 16 -5.18 12.08 17.98
N LEU A 17 -5.15 12.68 19.18
CA LEU A 17 -5.94 12.20 20.31
C LEU A 17 -7.43 12.40 20.08
N ALA A 18 -7.83 13.55 19.52
CA ALA A 18 -9.22 13.84 19.20
C ALA A 18 -9.77 12.87 18.14
N SER A 19 -9.00 12.59 17.11
CA SER A 19 -9.37 11.63 16.06
C SER A 19 -9.54 10.21 16.62
N LEU A 20 -8.60 9.75 17.44
CA LEU A 20 -8.68 8.44 18.10
C LEU A 20 -9.91 8.36 19.02
N LYS A 21 -10.13 9.39 19.84
CA LYS A 21 -11.30 9.45 20.74
C LYS A 21 -12.61 9.36 19.94
N ASN A 22 -12.72 10.11 18.84
CA ASN A 22 -13.89 10.05 17.97
C ASN A 22 -14.09 8.64 17.38
N LEU A 23 -13.03 7.96 16.95
CA LEU A 23 -13.09 6.60 16.43
C LEU A 23 -13.59 5.62 17.49
N LEU A 24 -12.98 5.62 18.68
CA LEU A 24 -13.34 4.72 19.77
C LEU A 24 -14.79 4.97 20.24
N THR A 25 -15.20 6.23 20.36
CA THR A 25 -16.59 6.59 20.66
C THR A 25 -17.56 6.00 19.63
N LYS A 26 -17.26 6.09 18.33
CA LYS A 26 -18.08 5.48 17.26
C LYS A 26 -18.15 3.96 17.33
N ARG A 27 -17.12 3.32 17.90
CA ARG A 27 -17.06 1.88 18.12
C ARG A 27 -17.68 1.41 19.43
N GLY A 28 -18.09 2.34 20.30
CA GLY A 28 -18.57 2.03 21.66
C GLY A 28 -17.45 1.60 22.61
N GLU A 29 -16.20 1.94 22.31
CA GLU A 29 -15.03 1.61 23.12
C GLU A 29 -14.68 2.80 24.04
N ASP A 30 -14.20 2.50 25.27
CA ASP A 30 -13.78 3.53 26.24
C ASP A 30 -12.38 4.06 25.90
N TYR A 31 -12.30 5.35 25.60
CA TYR A 31 -11.04 6.00 25.22
C TYR A 31 -10.01 6.02 26.36
N GLU A 32 -10.43 6.28 27.60
CA GLU A 32 -9.50 6.41 28.72
C GLU A 32 -8.96 5.01 29.11
N ALA A 33 -9.80 3.99 29.09
CA ALA A 33 -9.37 2.61 29.28
C ALA A 33 -8.40 2.14 28.18
N TYR A 34 -8.69 2.48 26.92
CA TYR A 34 -7.81 2.18 25.78
C TYR A 34 -6.43 2.84 25.93
N MET A 35 -6.40 4.13 26.30
CA MET A 35 -5.14 4.88 26.48
C MET A 35 -4.36 4.48 27.72
N ALA A 36 -5.01 3.88 28.71
CA ALA A 36 -4.38 3.39 29.95
C ALA A 36 -3.82 1.97 29.81
N ASP A 37 -4.09 1.27 28.70
CA ASP A 37 -3.58 -0.09 28.48
C ASP A 37 -2.03 -0.08 28.43
N PRO A 38 -1.34 -0.81 29.30
CA PRO A 38 0.11 -0.87 29.30
C PRO A 38 0.69 -1.56 28.06
N ALA A 39 -0.11 -2.38 27.37
CA ALA A 39 0.27 -3.04 26.12
C ALA A 39 0.09 -2.15 24.89
N LEU A 40 -0.53 -0.97 25.04
CA LEU A 40 -0.70 -0.03 23.93
C LEU A 40 0.65 0.48 23.45
N GLU A 41 0.92 0.30 22.15
CA GLU A 41 2.06 0.89 21.48
C GLU A 41 1.61 2.00 20.51
N GLN A 42 2.35 3.12 20.51
CA GLN A 42 2.05 4.27 19.66
C GLN A 42 3.22 4.51 18.70
N TYR A 43 2.94 4.41 17.40
CA TYR A 43 3.91 4.64 16.33
C TYR A 43 3.50 5.86 15.51
N HIS A 44 4.42 6.81 15.35
CA HIS A 44 4.21 7.99 14.51
C HIS A 44 5.02 7.85 13.22
N PHE A 45 4.35 7.94 12.07
CA PHE A 45 4.98 8.01 10.75
C PHE A 45 4.82 9.44 10.23
N ILE A 46 5.92 10.14 10.04
CA ILE A 46 5.93 11.57 9.74
C ILE A 46 6.85 11.93 8.59
N GLY A 47 6.62 13.10 7.97
CA GLY A 47 7.56 13.73 7.04
C GLY A 47 8.73 14.38 7.78
N LYS A 48 9.86 14.53 7.09
CA LYS A 48 11.09 15.09 7.66
C LYS A 48 10.98 16.56 8.10
N ASP A 49 10.00 17.30 7.60
CA ASP A 49 9.76 18.71 7.90
C ASP A 49 9.12 18.93 9.29
N ILE A 50 8.55 17.91 9.90
CA ILE A 50 7.85 17.99 11.18
C ILE A 50 8.53 17.19 12.30
N VAL A 51 9.80 16.84 12.12
CA VAL A 51 10.59 16.06 13.10
C VAL A 51 10.62 16.76 14.47
N THR A 52 10.97 18.05 14.51
CA THR A 52 11.09 18.78 15.77
C THR A 52 9.80 18.78 16.57
N PHE A 53 8.65 18.87 15.90
CA PHE A 53 7.35 18.85 16.57
C PHE A 53 7.04 17.48 17.19
N HIS A 54 7.36 16.40 16.50
CA HIS A 54 7.04 15.04 16.92
C HIS A 54 8.07 14.39 17.83
N THR A 55 9.31 14.88 17.84
CA THR A 55 10.38 14.31 18.68
C THR A 55 10.74 15.16 19.88
N LEU A 56 10.35 16.44 19.90
CA LEU A 56 10.64 17.36 20.99
C LEU A 56 9.35 17.90 21.63
N PHE A 57 8.56 18.68 20.89
CA PHE A 57 7.41 19.38 21.47
C PHE A 57 6.27 18.43 21.85
N TRP A 58 5.89 17.52 20.98
CA TRP A 58 4.79 16.61 21.23
C TRP A 58 5.05 15.63 22.39
N PRO A 59 6.20 14.95 22.48
CA PRO A 59 6.52 14.13 23.65
C PRO A 59 6.56 14.94 24.96
N ALA A 60 7.07 16.16 24.93
CA ALA A 60 7.06 17.03 26.11
C ALA A 60 5.61 17.38 26.52
N THR A 61 4.77 17.78 25.58
CA THR A 61 3.35 18.08 25.81
C THR A 61 2.62 16.88 26.43
N LEU A 62 2.79 15.69 25.87
CA LEU A 62 2.19 14.46 26.39
C LEU A 62 2.69 14.14 27.80
N LYS A 63 4.00 14.16 28.02
CA LYS A 63 4.60 13.87 29.33
C LYS A 63 4.13 14.82 30.41
N PHE A 64 4.14 16.14 30.16
CA PHE A 64 3.71 17.14 31.14
C PHE A 64 2.20 17.17 31.36
N SER A 65 1.40 16.61 30.44
CA SER A 65 -0.04 16.39 30.61
C SER A 65 -0.39 15.03 31.23
N GLY A 66 0.62 14.25 31.66
CA GLY A 66 0.41 12.93 32.27
C GLY A 66 0.00 11.83 31.30
N ARG A 67 0.26 12.02 30.00
CA ARG A 67 -0.10 11.06 28.94
C ARG A 67 1.10 10.23 28.49
N LYS A 68 0.82 9.05 27.94
CA LYS A 68 1.84 8.20 27.32
C LYS A 68 2.45 8.92 26.11
N VAL A 69 3.79 8.88 26.02
CA VAL A 69 4.54 9.35 24.84
C VAL A 69 4.59 8.27 23.74
N PRO A 70 4.80 8.60 22.47
CA PRO A 70 4.99 7.62 21.42
C PRO A 70 6.16 6.67 21.71
N ASP A 71 5.98 5.39 21.38
CA ASP A 71 7.03 4.37 21.51
C ASP A 71 8.08 4.53 20.41
N SER A 72 7.66 4.98 19.21
CA SER A 72 8.57 5.23 18.10
C SER A 72 8.05 6.33 17.17
N VAL A 73 9.00 7.06 16.57
CA VAL A 73 8.73 8.07 15.55
C VAL A 73 9.56 7.72 14.31
N PHE A 74 8.89 7.40 13.22
CA PHE A 74 9.51 7.04 11.95
C PHE A 74 9.39 8.19 10.96
N VAL A 75 10.53 8.59 10.40
CA VAL A 75 10.64 9.77 9.55
C VAL A 75 10.84 9.36 8.10
N HIS A 76 10.08 9.95 7.20
CA HIS A 76 10.17 9.72 5.75
C HIS A 76 10.53 11.01 5.02
N GLY A 77 11.20 10.87 3.89
CA GLY A 77 11.46 11.95 2.95
C GLY A 77 10.20 12.41 2.21
N PHE A 78 10.36 13.39 1.34
CA PHE A 78 9.27 13.88 0.50
C PHE A 78 9.06 12.99 -0.72
N LEU A 79 7.83 12.97 -1.20
CA LEU A 79 7.53 12.50 -2.54
C LEU A 79 7.75 13.68 -3.52
N THR A 80 8.66 13.47 -4.46
CA THR A 80 9.00 14.43 -5.52
C THR A 80 8.54 13.90 -6.87
N VAL A 81 8.58 14.73 -7.89
CA VAL A 81 8.29 14.39 -9.29
C VAL A 81 9.34 15.03 -10.19
N ASN A 82 9.50 14.54 -11.41
CA ASN A 82 10.35 15.14 -12.43
C ASN A 82 11.81 15.39 -11.94
N ASN A 83 12.46 14.35 -11.40
CA ASN A 83 13.85 14.43 -10.92
C ASN A 83 14.06 15.40 -9.75
N GLY A 84 13.21 15.37 -8.77
CA GLY A 84 13.37 16.08 -7.51
C GLY A 84 12.59 17.39 -7.39
N GLU A 85 11.70 17.71 -8.33
CA GLU A 85 10.78 18.83 -8.14
C GLU A 85 9.79 18.53 -7.01
N LYS A 86 9.72 19.47 -6.05
CA LYS A 86 8.71 19.39 -4.99
C LYS A 86 7.31 19.51 -5.59
N MET A 87 6.43 18.59 -5.25
CA MET A 87 5.02 18.67 -5.66
C MET A 87 4.40 19.99 -5.23
N SER A 88 3.73 20.67 -6.16
CA SER A 88 3.05 21.93 -5.91
C SER A 88 1.63 21.88 -6.43
N LYS A 89 0.66 22.04 -5.52
CA LYS A 89 -0.77 22.11 -5.89
C LYS A 89 -1.06 23.29 -6.83
N SER A 90 -0.44 24.44 -6.58
CA SER A 90 -0.65 25.65 -7.39
C SER A 90 -0.08 25.54 -8.81
N ARG A 91 0.95 24.70 -9.01
CA ARG A 91 1.55 24.46 -10.33
C ARG A 91 1.00 23.23 -11.04
N GLY A 92 0.11 22.46 -10.41
CA GLY A 92 -0.43 21.22 -10.97
C GLY A 92 0.60 20.11 -11.18
N THR A 93 1.80 20.20 -10.54
CA THR A 93 2.89 19.23 -10.73
C THR A 93 2.83 18.07 -9.73
N GLY A 94 1.77 17.95 -8.95
CA GLY A 94 1.64 16.92 -7.92
C GLY A 94 0.91 15.67 -8.41
N LEU A 95 1.25 14.54 -7.82
CA LEU A 95 0.44 13.32 -7.89
C LEU A 95 -0.81 13.53 -7.02
N ASP A 96 -1.91 13.97 -7.62
CA ASP A 96 -3.18 14.14 -6.92
C ASP A 96 -3.87 12.78 -6.72
N PRO A 97 -4.03 12.31 -5.47
CA PRO A 97 -4.68 11.03 -5.19
C PRO A 97 -6.14 10.97 -5.66
N LEU A 98 -6.87 12.09 -5.63
CA LEU A 98 -8.27 12.13 -6.08
C LEU A 98 -8.35 12.03 -7.60
N LYS A 99 -7.48 12.73 -8.33
CA LYS A 99 -7.37 12.59 -9.79
C LYS A 99 -6.97 11.17 -10.18
N TYR A 100 -5.99 10.57 -9.46
CA TYR A 100 -5.57 9.18 -9.65
C TYR A 100 -6.76 8.20 -9.53
N LEU A 101 -7.55 8.31 -8.47
CA LEU A 101 -8.74 7.48 -8.27
C LEU A 101 -9.85 7.79 -9.28
N GLY A 102 -10.05 9.07 -9.63
CA GLY A 102 -11.03 9.51 -10.64
C GLY A 102 -10.75 8.94 -12.04
N LEU A 103 -9.50 8.67 -12.37
CA LEU A 103 -9.08 7.96 -13.58
C LEU A 103 -9.24 6.43 -13.49
N SER A 104 -9.90 5.93 -12.45
CA SER A 104 -10.08 4.49 -12.16
C SER A 104 -8.76 3.71 -12.08
N MET A 105 -7.67 4.36 -11.68
CA MET A 105 -6.39 3.71 -11.45
C MET A 105 -6.43 2.95 -10.13
N ASN A 106 -5.88 1.74 -10.12
CA ASN A 106 -5.89 0.90 -8.93
C ASN A 106 -4.95 1.48 -7.85
N ALA A 107 -5.48 1.76 -6.67
CA ALA A 107 -4.71 2.31 -5.54
C ALA A 107 -3.53 1.40 -5.14
N GLU A 108 -3.64 0.08 -5.32
CA GLU A 108 -2.59 -0.87 -4.96
C GLU A 108 -1.39 -0.84 -5.93
N TRP A 109 -1.57 -0.38 -7.16
CA TRP A 109 -0.44 -0.11 -8.05
C TRP A 109 0.49 0.95 -7.46
N LEU A 110 -0.10 2.06 -6.98
CA LEU A 110 0.65 3.14 -6.37
C LEU A 110 1.28 2.72 -5.03
N ARG A 111 0.53 1.98 -4.20
CA ARG A 111 1.05 1.41 -2.95
C ARG A 111 2.27 0.53 -3.19
N TYR A 112 2.20 -0.38 -4.16
CA TYR A 112 3.32 -1.25 -4.53
C TYR A 112 4.52 -0.43 -4.99
N TYR A 113 4.32 0.48 -5.93
CA TYR A 113 5.38 1.31 -6.46
C TYR A 113 6.10 2.11 -5.37
N LEU A 114 5.36 2.80 -4.53
CA LEU A 114 5.94 3.57 -3.43
C LEU A 114 6.69 2.65 -2.45
N ALA A 115 6.12 1.51 -2.11
CA ALA A 115 6.77 0.55 -1.22
C ALA A 115 8.09 0.01 -1.81
N THR A 116 8.21 -0.16 -3.13
CA THR A 116 9.49 -0.56 -3.76
C THR A 116 10.61 0.47 -3.60
N LYS A 117 10.27 1.72 -3.31
CA LYS A 117 11.22 2.84 -3.13
C LYS A 117 11.50 3.14 -1.65
N LEU A 118 10.63 2.67 -0.75
CA LEU A 118 10.74 2.96 0.68
C LEU A 118 11.76 2.07 1.39
N SER A 119 12.53 2.69 2.26
CA SER A 119 13.43 2.05 3.20
C SER A 119 13.25 2.65 4.59
N SER A 120 14.00 2.16 5.58
CA SER A 120 14.06 2.74 6.92
C SER A 120 14.76 4.10 6.98
N ARG A 121 15.36 4.56 5.86
CA ARG A 121 16.09 5.82 5.75
C ARG A 121 15.16 6.97 5.40
N ASN A 122 15.58 8.18 5.78
CA ASN A 122 14.90 9.44 5.46
C ASN A 122 15.39 9.99 4.10
N GLU A 123 15.03 9.32 3.02
CA GLU A 123 15.38 9.70 1.65
C GLU A 123 14.13 10.15 0.89
N ASP A 124 14.29 11.16 0.02
CA ASP A 124 13.21 11.60 -0.86
C ASP A 124 12.95 10.56 -1.94
N ILE A 125 11.69 10.39 -2.31
CA ILE A 125 11.25 9.45 -3.35
C ILE A 125 10.80 10.25 -4.55
N ASP A 126 11.42 9.99 -5.71
CA ASP A 126 10.97 10.57 -6.97
C ASP A 126 9.99 9.64 -7.68
N PHE A 127 8.80 10.17 -8.00
CA PHE A 127 7.82 9.45 -8.81
C PHE A 127 8.20 9.59 -10.29
N ASN A 128 8.46 8.47 -10.92
CA ASN A 128 8.68 8.36 -12.36
C ASN A 128 7.61 7.50 -12.99
N ALA A 129 6.86 8.04 -13.95
CA ALA A 129 5.71 7.38 -14.57
C ALA A 129 6.10 6.11 -15.35
N ASP A 130 7.23 6.13 -16.07
CA ASP A 130 7.71 4.98 -16.83
C ASP A 130 8.15 3.84 -15.91
N ASP A 131 8.91 4.15 -14.85
CA ASP A 131 9.31 3.17 -13.84
C ASP A 131 8.09 2.62 -13.09
N PHE A 132 7.10 3.45 -12.78
CA PHE A 132 5.83 3.02 -12.19
C PHE A 132 5.11 1.99 -13.08
N MET A 133 4.90 2.32 -14.35
CA MET A 133 4.25 1.43 -15.30
C MET A 133 5.05 0.14 -15.51
N ALA A 134 6.36 0.24 -15.67
CA ALA A 134 7.24 -0.90 -15.86
C ALA A 134 7.19 -1.86 -14.67
N ARG A 135 7.29 -1.35 -13.43
CA ARG A 135 7.23 -2.17 -12.21
C ARG A 135 5.88 -2.84 -12.01
N VAL A 136 4.79 -2.10 -12.12
CA VAL A 136 3.45 -2.68 -11.96
C VAL A 136 3.20 -3.76 -13.01
N ASN A 137 3.50 -3.47 -14.27
CA ASN A 137 3.21 -4.38 -15.37
C ASN A 137 4.15 -5.60 -15.39
N SER A 138 5.42 -5.45 -15.01
CA SER A 138 6.37 -6.53 -14.92
C SER A 138 6.20 -7.35 -13.65
N ASP A 139 6.29 -6.72 -12.49
CA ASP A 139 6.37 -7.43 -11.22
C ASP A 139 5.01 -7.99 -10.80
N LEU A 140 3.96 -7.14 -10.74
CA LEU A 140 2.66 -7.59 -10.27
C LEU A 140 1.95 -8.45 -11.31
N VAL A 141 1.82 -7.96 -12.56
CA VAL A 141 1.04 -8.68 -13.58
C VAL A 141 1.88 -9.76 -14.25
N GLY A 142 3.08 -9.41 -14.72
CA GLY A 142 3.94 -10.30 -15.51
C GLY A 142 4.55 -11.45 -14.72
N LYS A 143 4.90 -11.22 -13.45
CA LYS A 143 5.48 -12.26 -12.60
C LYS A 143 4.45 -12.86 -11.66
N TYR A 144 3.94 -12.09 -10.68
CA TYR A 144 3.14 -12.61 -9.58
C TYR A 144 1.76 -13.12 -10.02
N ILE A 145 0.92 -12.29 -10.62
CA ILE A 145 -0.45 -12.70 -11.05
C ILE A 145 -0.40 -13.81 -12.10
N ASN A 146 0.61 -13.78 -12.95
CA ASN A 146 0.77 -14.76 -14.02
C ASN A 146 0.95 -16.20 -13.51
N ILE A 147 1.50 -16.39 -12.30
CA ILE A 147 1.61 -17.72 -11.66
C ILE A 147 0.22 -18.34 -11.51
N ALA A 148 -0.69 -17.63 -10.86
CA ALA A 148 -2.05 -18.12 -10.66
C ALA A 148 -2.83 -18.29 -11.96
N SER A 149 -2.70 -17.34 -12.90
CA SER A 149 -3.42 -17.41 -14.18
C SER A 149 -3.04 -18.61 -15.05
N ARG A 150 -1.78 -19.06 -14.94
CA ARG A 150 -1.28 -20.23 -15.68
C ARG A 150 -1.68 -21.58 -15.04
N ALA A 151 -2.02 -21.61 -13.75
CA ALA A 151 -2.29 -22.84 -13.02
C ALA A 151 -3.77 -23.02 -12.68
N ALA A 152 -4.45 -21.98 -12.22
CA ALA A 152 -5.81 -22.06 -11.68
C ALA A 152 -6.84 -22.61 -12.68
N GLY A 153 -6.68 -22.25 -13.96
CA GLY A 153 -7.59 -22.75 -15.01
C GLY A 153 -7.54 -24.26 -15.19
N PHE A 154 -6.38 -24.89 -15.02
CA PHE A 154 -6.23 -26.34 -15.08
C PHE A 154 -6.85 -27.01 -13.84
N ILE A 155 -6.58 -26.47 -12.64
CA ILE A 155 -7.18 -26.98 -11.39
C ILE A 155 -8.70 -26.97 -11.50
N SER A 156 -9.30 -25.86 -11.91
CA SER A 156 -10.76 -25.73 -12.00
C SER A 156 -11.38 -26.63 -13.06
N LYS A 157 -10.79 -26.68 -14.26
CA LYS A 157 -11.38 -27.36 -15.43
C LYS A 157 -11.16 -28.88 -15.46
N ARG A 158 -10.00 -29.35 -14.95
CA ARG A 158 -9.62 -30.76 -15.05
C ARG A 158 -9.69 -31.52 -13.74
N PHE A 159 -9.59 -30.82 -12.61
CA PHE A 159 -9.49 -31.43 -11.28
C PHE A 159 -10.60 -30.97 -10.33
N GLY A 160 -11.71 -30.45 -10.86
CA GLY A 160 -12.87 -30.04 -10.06
C GLY A 160 -12.59 -28.94 -9.02
N GLY A 161 -11.53 -28.20 -9.21
CA GLY A 161 -11.07 -27.17 -8.27
C GLY A 161 -10.24 -27.71 -7.09
N ALA A 162 -10.05 -29.03 -6.96
CA ALA A 162 -9.30 -29.62 -5.86
C ALA A 162 -7.78 -29.57 -6.12
N LEU A 163 -7.00 -29.24 -5.09
CA LEU A 163 -5.55 -29.34 -5.11
C LEU A 163 -5.11 -30.81 -4.99
N GLY A 164 -4.02 -31.17 -5.66
CA GLY A 164 -3.46 -32.52 -5.68
C GLY A 164 -2.33 -32.72 -4.68
N GLU A 165 -1.65 -33.86 -4.83
CA GLU A 165 -0.37 -34.11 -4.17
C GLU A 165 0.73 -33.24 -4.78
N VAL A 166 1.71 -32.87 -3.97
CA VAL A 166 2.92 -32.15 -4.38
C VAL A 166 4.08 -33.15 -4.41
N SER A 167 4.77 -33.21 -5.53
CA SER A 167 5.95 -34.06 -5.69
C SER A 167 7.19 -33.45 -5.03
N ALA A 168 8.28 -34.23 -4.95
CA ALA A 168 9.50 -33.83 -4.27
C ALA A 168 10.14 -32.53 -4.81
N ASP A 169 10.07 -32.28 -6.13
CA ASP A 169 10.59 -31.03 -6.73
C ASP A 169 9.67 -29.84 -6.45
N GLY A 170 8.37 -30.05 -6.42
CA GLY A 170 7.41 -29.03 -5.99
C GLY A 170 7.55 -28.70 -4.50
N ASP A 171 7.70 -29.70 -3.65
CA ASP A 171 7.91 -29.53 -2.21
C ASP A 171 9.22 -28.79 -1.92
N ALA A 172 10.31 -29.13 -2.63
CA ALA A 172 11.59 -28.41 -2.51
C ALA A 172 11.47 -26.91 -2.86
N LEU A 173 10.65 -26.56 -3.87
CA LEU A 173 10.35 -25.16 -4.18
C LEU A 173 9.57 -24.50 -3.03
N LEU A 174 8.51 -25.15 -2.55
CA LEU A 174 7.67 -24.59 -1.47
C LEU A 174 8.44 -24.48 -0.15
N ASP A 175 9.31 -25.44 0.17
CA ASP A 175 10.21 -25.36 1.32
C ASP A 175 11.17 -24.17 1.23
N HIS A 176 11.70 -23.90 0.04
CA HIS A 176 12.51 -22.70 -0.15
C HIS A 176 11.73 -21.42 0.13
N LEU A 177 10.48 -21.30 -0.38
CA LEU A 177 9.63 -20.14 -0.09
C LEU A 177 9.36 -20.00 1.42
N ARG A 178 9.01 -21.09 2.10
CA ARG A 178 8.78 -21.13 3.54
C ARG A 178 10.02 -20.73 4.35
N THR A 179 11.18 -21.18 3.92
CA THR A 179 12.47 -20.87 4.57
C THR A 179 12.85 -19.40 4.45
N VAL A 180 12.56 -18.76 3.31
CA VAL A 180 12.87 -17.35 3.06
C VAL A 180 11.81 -16.42 3.66
N ALA A 181 10.55 -16.85 3.78
CA ALA A 181 9.45 -16.01 4.24
C ALA A 181 9.73 -15.27 5.58
N PRO A 182 10.32 -15.89 6.63
CA PRO A 182 10.63 -15.17 7.86
C PRO A 182 11.55 -13.97 7.67
N SER A 183 12.57 -14.06 6.82
CA SER A 183 13.48 -12.95 6.57
C SER A 183 12.79 -11.79 5.82
N VAL A 184 11.85 -12.09 4.92
CA VAL A 184 11.03 -11.07 4.26
C VAL A 184 10.10 -10.37 5.26
N ILE A 185 9.51 -11.14 6.19
CA ILE A 185 8.65 -10.60 7.26
C ILE A 185 9.47 -9.67 8.18
N GLU A 186 10.68 -10.05 8.53
CA GLU A 186 11.59 -9.21 9.31
C GLU A 186 11.93 -7.90 8.58
N LEU A 187 12.25 -7.95 7.27
CA LEU A 187 12.46 -6.76 6.46
C LEU A 187 11.23 -5.83 6.45
N LEU A 188 10.02 -6.38 6.41
CA LEU A 188 8.78 -5.59 6.52
C LEU A 188 8.66 -4.92 7.90
N ALA A 189 8.96 -5.64 8.98
CA ALA A 189 8.95 -5.12 10.34
C ALA A 189 10.00 -4.01 10.56
N GLU A 190 11.17 -4.15 9.93
CA GLU A 190 12.24 -3.15 9.93
C GLU A 190 12.00 -1.98 8.98
N ARG A 191 10.89 -1.96 8.25
CA ARG A 191 10.52 -0.94 7.25
C ARG A 191 11.46 -0.89 6.03
N GLU A 192 12.17 -1.95 5.78
CA GLU A 192 12.98 -2.16 4.58
C GLU A 192 12.12 -2.68 3.41
N TYR A 193 11.01 -1.95 3.13
CA TYR A 193 9.97 -2.40 2.20
C TYR A 193 10.51 -2.70 0.80
N GLY A 194 11.40 -1.84 0.29
CA GLY A 194 12.01 -2.05 -1.04
C GLY A 194 12.82 -3.35 -1.12
N LYS A 195 13.51 -3.74 -0.04
CA LYS A 195 14.23 -5.01 0.04
C LYS A 195 13.25 -6.18 0.15
N ALA A 196 12.25 -6.08 1.04
CA ALA A 196 11.23 -7.11 1.22
C ALA A 196 10.52 -7.46 -0.11
N LEU A 197 10.10 -6.42 -0.85
CA LEU A 197 9.44 -6.63 -2.15
C LEU A 197 10.39 -7.20 -3.21
N ARG A 198 11.65 -6.81 -3.19
CA ARG A 198 12.66 -7.40 -4.09
C ARG A 198 12.85 -8.88 -3.81
N GLU A 199 13.02 -9.28 -2.56
CA GLU A 199 13.13 -10.68 -2.17
C GLU A 199 11.86 -11.47 -2.57
N THR A 200 10.68 -10.90 -2.33
CA THR A 200 9.42 -11.51 -2.74
C THR A 200 9.35 -11.73 -4.26
N MET A 201 9.81 -10.75 -5.06
CA MET A 201 9.85 -10.90 -6.52
C MET A 201 10.91 -11.90 -7.00
N LEU A 202 12.03 -12.06 -6.29
CA LEU A 202 12.99 -13.13 -6.56
C LEU A 202 12.38 -14.52 -6.29
N LEU A 203 11.55 -14.66 -5.26
CA LEU A 203 10.77 -15.88 -5.05
C LEU A 203 9.77 -16.11 -6.18
N ALA A 204 9.08 -15.08 -6.66
CA ALA A 204 8.17 -15.17 -7.80
C ALA A 204 8.91 -15.58 -9.09
N ASP A 205 10.14 -15.10 -9.30
CA ASP A 205 10.99 -15.52 -10.43
C ASP A 205 11.33 -17.02 -10.37
N ARG A 206 11.64 -17.56 -9.19
CA ARG A 206 11.85 -19.01 -8.99
C ARG A 206 10.59 -19.83 -9.30
N VAL A 207 9.43 -19.36 -8.88
CA VAL A 207 8.17 -20.02 -9.20
C VAL A 207 7.91 -20.00 -10.71
N ASN A 208 8.14 -18.87 -11.38
CA ASN A 208 8.01 -18.78 -12.83
C ASN A 208 9.01 -19.70 -13.56
N ALA A 209 10.26 -19.81 -13.07
CA ALA A 209 11.23 -20.76 -13.61
C ALA A 209 10.74 -22.22 -13.50
N TYR A 210 10.12 -22.59 -12.36
CA TYR A 210 9.49 -23.90 -12.18
C TYR A 210 8.33 -24.11 -13.17
N VAL A 211 7.47 -23.11 -13.37
CA VAL A 211 6.38 -23.16 -14.37
C VAL A 211 6.93 -23.35 -15.77
N ASP A 212 7.99 -22.61 -16.15
CA ASP A 212 8.57 -22.65 -17.49
C ASP A 212 9.36 -23.94 -17.76
N GLN A 213 9.90 -24.58 -16.72
CA GLN A 213 10.52 -25.91 -16.81
C GLN A 213 9.48 -27.02 -17.01
N ASN A 214 8.37 -26.95 -16.28
CA ASN A 214 7.32 -27.99 -16.29
C ASN A 214 6.26 -27.78 -17.38
N LYS A 215 6.09 -26.55 -17.89
CA LYS A 215 5.18 -26.21 -19.00
C LYS A 215 3.79 -26.86 -18.87
N PRO A 216 2.98 -26.49 -17.88
CA PRO A 216 1.67 -27.13 -17.63
C PRO A 216 0.77 -27.14 -18.88
N TRP A 217 0.90 -26.17 -19.78
CA TRP A 217 0.17 -26.12 -21.05
C TRP A 217 0.63 -27.20 -22.05
N GLU A 218 1.85 -27.72 -21.95
CA GLU A 218 2.33 -28.86 -22.74
C GLU A 218 1.92 -30.18 -22.08
N LEU A 219 2.05 -30.30 -20.76
CA LEU A 219 1.58 -31.46 -20.00
C LEU A 219 0.09 -31.70 -20.26
N ALA A 220 -0.71 -30.64 -20.34
CA ALA A 220 -2.15 -30.73 -20.58
C ALA A 220 -2.52 -31.32 -21.95
N LYS A 221 -1.57 -31.42 -22.91
CA LYS A 221 -1.78 -32.00 -24.25
C LYS A 221 -1.31 -33.45 -24.36
N GLN A 222 -0.63 -33.97 -23.32
CA GLN A 222 -0.02 -35.30 -23.34
C GLN A 222 -0.88 -36.27 -22.55
N ASP A 223 -1.19 -37.42 -23.13
CA ASP A 223 -1.93 -38.49 -22.48
C ASP A 223 -1.09 -39.10 -21.35
N GLY A 224 -1.73 -39.39 -20.22
CA GLY A 224 -1.09 -39.99 -19.04
C GLY A 224 -0.31 -39.01 -18.15
N MET A 225 -0.29 -37.70 -18.48
CA MET A 225 0.42 -36.68 -17.71
C MET A 225 -0.49 -35.89 -16.73
N GLU A 226 -1.73 -36.34 -16.52
CA GLU A 226 -2.72 -35.68 -15.66
C GLU A 226 -2.22 -35.52 -14.23
N ALA A 227 -1.60 -36.58 -13.66
CA ALA A 227 -1.07 -36.51 -12.28
C ALA A 227 0.05 -35.47 -12.16
N ARG A 228 0.97 -35.40 -13.16
CA ARG A 228 2.03 -34.40 -13.17
C ARG A 228 1.48 -32.99 -13.39
N LEU A 229 0.50 -32.81 -14.26
CA LEU A 229 -0.16 -31.53 -14.47
C LEU A 229 -0.82 -31.05 -13.17
N HIS A 230 -1.49 -31.95 -12.46
CA HIS A 230 -2.15 -31.65 -11.20
C HIS A 230 -1.16 -31.21 -10.13
N ASP A 231 -0.08 -31.97 -9.94
CA ASP A 231 1.03 -31.65 -9.06
C ASP A 231 1.64 -30.27 -9.35
N VAL A 232 2.05 -30.01 -10.59
CA VAL A 232 2.67 -28.73 -11.00
C VAL A 232 1.73 -27.56 -10.76
N CYS A 233 0.45 -27.70 -11.12
CA CYS A 233 -0.52 -26.63 -10.89
C CYS A 233 -0.82 -26.41 -9.39
N THR A 234 -0.86 -27.49 -8.59
CA THR A 234 -1.00 -27.40 -7.13
C THR A 234 0.19 -26.67 -6.50
N THR A 235 1.39 -27.04 -6.87
CA THR A 235 2.63 -26.35 -6.43
C THR A 235 2.59 -24.86 -6.77
N CYS A 236 2.15 -24.48 -7.96
CA CYS A 236 2.01 -23.08 -8.36
C CYS A 236 0.99 -22.32 -7.52
N ILE A 237 -0.16 -22.91 -7.20
CA ILE A 237 -1.19 -22.28 -6.36
C ILE A 237 -0.70 -22.11 -4.93
N GLU A 238 -0.04 -23.11 -4.34
CA GLU A 238 0.56 -23.01 -3.01
C GLU A 238 1.67 -21.94 -2.96
N ALA A 239 2.54 -21.90 -3.97
CA ALA A 239 3.58 -20.86 -4.07
C ALA A 239 2.95 -19.45 -4.21
N PHE A 240 1.93 -19.30 -5.07
CA PHE A 240 1.19 -18.05 -5.23
C PHE A 240 0.57 -17.58 -3.90
N ARG A 241 0.03 -18.50 -3.10
CA ARG A 241 -0.49 -18.22 -1.76
C ARG A 241 0.59 -17.65 -0.84
N VAL A 242 1.76 -18.27 -0.77
CA VAL A 242 2.88 -17.76 0.07
C VAL A 242 3.30 -16.36 -0.37
N LEU A 243 3.46 -16.13 -1.68
CA LEU A 243 3.78 -14.81 -2.22
C LEU A 243 2.70 -13.77 -1.86
N THR A 244 1.42 -14.15 -1.90
CA THR A 244 0.30 -13.28 -1.51
C THR A 244 0.39 -12.88 -0.03
N ILE A 245 0.75 -13.82 0.85
CA ILE A 245 0.92 -13.54 2.28
C ILE A 245 2.01 -12.49 2.50
N LEU A 246 3.14 -12.61 1.80
CA LEU A 246 4.24 -11.65 1.89
C LEU A 246 3.89 -10.28 1.30
N LEU A 247 3.04 -10.24 0.28
CA LEU A 247 2.57 -8.99 -0.36
C LEU A 247 1.39 -8.34 0.37
N LYS A 248 0.67 -9.07 1.23
CA LYS A 248 -0.56 -8.59 1.89
C LYS A 248 -0.42 -7.24 2.61
N PRO A 249 0.67 -6.91 3.33
CA PRO A 249 0.81 -5.60 3.97
C PRO A 249 0.80 -4.43 2.96
N VAL A 250 1.25 -4.68 1.74
CA VAL A 250 1.31 -3.68 0.67
C VAL A 250 0.05 -3.72 -0.20
N LEU A 251 -0.48 -4.91 -0.48
CA LEU A 251 -1.60 -5.19 -1.39
C LEU A 251 -2.78 -5.87 -0.65
N PRO A 252 -3.40 -5.21 0.35
CA PRO A 252 -4.42 -5.85 1.18
C PRO A 252 -5.70 -6.19 0.43
N ALA A 253 -6.14 -5.38 -0.55
CA ALA A 253 -7.35 -5.65 -1.31
C ALA A 253 -7.16 -6.80 -2.30
N LEU A 254 -5.97 -6.90 -2.92
CA LEU A 254 -5.61 -8.05 -3.76
C LEU A 254 -5.51 -9.32 -2.91
N ALA A 255 -4.89 -9.26 -1.74
CA ALA A 255 -4.81 -10.40 -0.83
C ALA A 255 -6.21 -10.90 -0.43
N ALA A 256 -7.15 -10.01 -0.12
CA ALA A 256 -8.53 -10.39 0.19
C ALA A 256 -9.23 -11.10 -1.00
N GLN A 257 -8.96 -10.67 -2.24
CA GLN A 257 -9.48 -11.35 -3.43
C GLN A 257 -8.87 -12.76 -3.58
N VAL A 258 -7.58 -12.92 -3.26
CA VAL A 258 -6.90 -14.22 -3.30
C VAL A 258 -7.41 -15.14 -2.17
N GLU A 259 -7.63 -14.62 -0.97
CA GLU A 259 -8.24 -15.34 0.15
C GLU A 259 -9.63 -15.90 -0.23
N ALA A 260 -10.47 -15.06 -0.85
CA ALA A 260 -11.76 -15.47 -1.36
C ALA A 260 -11.65 -16.53 -2.48
N PHE A 261 -10.70 -16.36 -3.41
CA PHE A 261 -10.42 -17.33 -4.46
C PHE A 261 -9.96 -18.67 -3.90
N LEU A 262 -9.06 -18.66 -2.92
CA LEU A 262 -8.56 -19.87 -2.28
C LEU A 262 -9.55 -20.44 -1.23
N LYS A 263 -10.63 -19.73 -0.92
CA LYS A 263 -11.63 -20.11 0.12
C LYS A 263 -10.98 -20.36 1.49
N VAL A 264 -10.18 -19.42 1.92
CA VAL A 264 -9.46 -19.46 3.20
C VAL A 264 -9.82 -18.27 4.07
N GLU A 265 -9.59 -18.43 5.37
CA GLU A 265 -9.64 -17.31 6.32
C GLU A 265 -8.56 -16.27 6.00
N PRO A 266 -8.71 -15.03 6.48
CA PRO A 266 -7.73 -13.97 6.25
C PRO A 266 -6.31 -14.40 6.63
N PHE A 267 -5.38 -14.27 5.70
CA PHE A 267 -3.99 -14.66 5.89
C PHE A 267 -3.33 -13.90 7.03
N THR A 268 -2.58 -14.63 7.84
CA THR A 268 -1.55 -14.13 8.76
C THR A 268 -0.17 -14.55 8.25
N PHE A 269 0.90 -13.97 8.78
CA PHE A 269 2.24 -14.41 8.43
C PHE A 269 2.52 -15.87 8.80
N ALA A 270 1.89 -16.36 9.88
CA ALA A 270 1.98 -17.79 10.26
C ALA A 270 1.40 -18.72 9.18
N SER A 271 0.42 -18.25 8.42
CA SER A 271 -0.18 -19.02 7.32
C SER A 271 0.83 -19.38 6.23
N ALA A 272 1.96 -18.66 6.10
CA ALA A 272 3.00 -18.97 5.12
C ALA A 272 3.67 -20.33 5.37
N GLN A 273 3.68 -20.81 6.61
CA GLN A 273 4.34 -22.06 7.01
C GLN A 273 3.47 -23.32 6.82
N VAL A 274 2.19 -23.15 6.55
CA VAL A 274 1.22 -24.27 6.46
C VAL A 274 0.67 -24.34 5.03
N MET A 275 0.66 -25.53 4.43
CA MET A 275 0.03 -25.77 3.12
C MET A 275 -1.49 -25.88 3.25
N LEU A 276 -2.23 -25.59 2.17
CA LEU A 276 -3.65 -25.90 2.05
C LEU A 276 -3.87 -27.41 2.00
N GLY A 277 -2.96 -28.10 1.33
CA GLY A 277 -2.93 -29.56 1.26
C GLY A 277 -3.82 -30.17 0.18
N GLN A 278 -3.62 -31.47 -0.02
CA GLN A 278 -4.36 -32.27 -0.98
C GLN A 278 -5.87 -32.26 -0.66
N GLY A 279 -6.68 -32.13 -1.70
CA GLY A 279 -8.15 -32.12 -1.61
C GLY A 279 -8.75 -30.75 -1.25
N HIS A 280 -7.95 -29.74 -0.92
CA HIS A 280 -8.46 -28.37 -0.72
C HIS A 280 -9.08 -27.83 -2.02
N VAL A 281 -10.30 -27.33 -1.95
CA VAL A 281 -11.05 -26.87 -3.14
C VAL A 281 -11.02 -25.36 -3.25
N ILE A 282 -10.38 -24.86 -4.32
CA ILE A 282 -10.34 -23.43 -4.66
C ILE A 282 -11.60 -22.98 -5.41
N GLY A 283 -11.84 -21.69 -5.46
CA GLY A 283 -12.92 -21.06 -6.23
C GLY A 283 -12.58 -20.92 -7.72
N GLU A 284 -13.52 -20.33 -8.46
CA GLU A 284 -13.28 -19.94 -9.84
C GLU A 284 -12.27 -18.78 -9.90
N TYR A 285 -11.25 -18.92 -10.74
CA TYR A 285 -10.26 -17.86 -10.92
C TYR A 285 -10.84 -16.71 -11.75
N LYS A 286 -10.82 -15.53 -11.16
CA LYS A 286 -11.12 -14.27 -11.85
C LYS A 286 -9.83 -13.47 -12.01
N HIS A 287 -9.75 -12.67 -13.07
CA HIS A 287 -8.57 -11.85 -13.30
C HIS A 287 -8.36 -10.87 -12.13
N LEU A 288 -7.25 -11.02 -11.42
CA LEU A 288 -7.00 -10.34 -10.15
C LEU A 288 -6.48 -8.91 -10.32
N MET A 289 -5.74 -8.62 -11.40
CA MET A 289 -5.15 -7.29 -11.60
C MET A 289 -4.88 -7.02 -13.08
N GLN A 290 -5.26 -5.83 -13.53
CA GLN A 290 -4.99 -5.35 -14.89
C GLN A 290 -3.62 -4.68 -14.98
N ARG A 291 -3.14 -4.47 -16.20
CA ARG A 291 -1.95 -3.66 -16.48
C ARG A 291 -2.29 -2.18 -16.42
N VAL A 292 -1.30 -1.37 -16.07
CA VAL A 292 -1.39 0.09 -16.20
C VAL A 292 -1.48 0.46 -17.66
N ASP A 293 -2.46 1.28 -18.03
CA ASP A 293 -2.61 1.87 -19.36
C ASP A 293 -1.83 3.19 -19.43
N ILE A 294 -1.01 3.35 -20.47
CA ILE A 294 -0.25 4.59 -20.71
C ILE A 294 -1.15 5.83 -20.77
N LYS A 295 -2.35 5.70 -21.35
CA LYS A 295 -3.31 6.81 -21.45
C LYS A 295 -3.80 7.31 -20.08
N GLN A 296 -3.94 6.40 -19.10
CA GLN A 296 -4.29 6.78 -17.73
C GLN A 296 -3.16 7.59 -17.09
N LEU A 297 -1.90 7.19 -17.33
CA LEU A 297 -0.73 7.92 -16.84
C LEU A 297 -0.59 9.30 -17.49
N GLU A 298 -0.78 9.41 -18.79
CA GLU A 298 -0.76 10.68 -19.52
C GLU A 298 -1.83 11.61 -18.95
N ALA A 299 -3.08 11.13 -18.82
CA ALA A 299 -4.18 11.89 -18.25
C ALA A 299 -3.92 12.32 -16.79
N LEU A 300 -3.18 11.53 -16.01
CA LEU A 300 -2.87 11.87 -14.63
C LEU A 300 -2.01 13.15 -14.52
N PHE A 301 -1.06 13.33 -15.45
CA PHE A 301 -0.14 14.47 -15.47
C PHE A 301 -0.54 15.58 -16.43
N GLU A 302 -1.64 15.44 -17.16
CA GLU A 302 -2.21 16.56 -17.91
C GLU A 302 -2.54 17.71 -16.94
N PRO A 303 -2.09 18.95 -17.24
CA PRO A 303 -2.52 20.11 -16.48
C PRO A 303 -4.05 20.12 -16.43
N PRO A 304 -4.67 20.51 -15.29
CA PRO A 304 -6.11 20.73 -15.28
C PRO A 304 -6.42 21.66 -16.47
N ALA A 305 -7.35 21.23 -17.35
CA ALA A 305 -7.88 22.12 -18.38
C ALA A 305 -8.15 23.44 -17.68
N GLN A 306 -7.68 24.56 -18.24
CA GLN A 306 -7.96 25.87 -17.68
C GLN A 306 -9.49 25.97 -17.57
N ALA A 307 -10.00 25.44 -16.44
CA ALA A 307 -11.34 25.75 -16.04
C ALA A 307 -11.34 27.26 -15.87
N ASP A 308 -12.14 27.91 -16.69
CA ASP A 308 -12.46 29.31 -16.53
C ASP A 308 -12.45 29.65 -15.04
N GLN A 309 -11.69 30.68 -14.67
CA GLN A 309 -11.70 31.24 -13.33
C GLN A 309 -13.05 31.86 -12.94
N ALA A 310 -14.09 31.44 -13.58
CA ALA A 310 -15.48 31.81 -13.37
C ALA A 310 -16.24 30.57 -12.92
N GLN A 311 -16.12 30.20 -11.65
CA GLN A 311 -17.15 29.61 -10.82
C GLN A 311 -16.51 28.81 -9.63
N ALA A 312 -15.68 29.46 -8.82
CA ALA A 312 -15.86 29.28 -7.39
C ALA A 312 -17.20 29.96 -7.11
N ALA A 313 -18.28 29.17 -7.09
CA ALA A 313 -19.53 29.65 -6.50
C ALA A 313 -19.16 30.06 -5.07
N THR A 314 -19.03 31.33 -4.87
CA THR A 314 -18.84 32.00 -3.61
C THR A 314 -19.94 31.54 -2.66
N GLU A 315 -19.58 30.77 -1.65
CA GLU A 315 -20.31 30.87 -0.40
C GLU A 315 -20.17 32.33 0.02
N THR A 316 -21.17 33.11 -0.24
CA THR A 316 -21.23 34.55 0.03
C THR A 316 -21.43 34.86 1.53
N VAL A 317 -21.46 33.83 2.36
CA VAL A 317 -21.80 34.00 3.77
C VAL A 317 -20.69 33.41 4.65
N ALA A 318 -20.11 34.22 5.51
CA ALA A 318 -19.11 33.80 6.50
C ALA A 318 -19.76 32.90 7.58
N PRO A 319 -18.95 32.07 8.31
CA PRO A 319 -19.41 31.40 9.52
C PRO A 319 -19.93 32.42 10.53
N GLY A 320 -21.25 32.47 10.72
CA GLY A 320 -21.93 33.47 11.55
C GLY A 320 -23.06 34.23 10.83
N GLY A 321 -23.23 34.03 9.51
CA GLY A 321 -24.35 34.55 8.73
C GLY A 321 -24.15 35.96 8.17
N GLU A 322 -22.94 36.51 8.22
CA GLU A 322 -22.60 37.82 7.60
C GLU A 322 -22.13 37.63 6.15
N GLU A 323 -22.44 38.59 5.28
CA GLU A 323 -21.94 38.61 3.91
C GLU A 323 -20.41 38.78 3.89
N LEU A 324 -19.73 37.95 3.08
CA LEU A 324 -18.30 38.08 2.90
C LEU A 324 -17.99 39.40 2.13
N ALA A 325 -16.99 40.11 2.58
CA ALA A 325 -16.46 41.27 1.87
C ALA A 325 -15.91 40.84 0.48
N PRO A 326 -15.86 41.77 -0.49
CA PRO A 326 -15.30 41.49 -1.81
C PRO A 326 -13.86 40.89 -1.70
N ALA A 327 -13.54 39.98 -2.60
CA ALA A 327 -12.19 39.41 -2.66
C ALA A 327 -11.14 40.50 -2.92
N ILE A 328 -10.05 40.46 -2.19
CA ILE A 328 -8.91 41.37 -2.36
C ILE A 328 -7.74 40.61 -3.02
N THR A 329 -6.85 41.36 -3.69
CA THR A 329 -5.63 40.79 -4.26
C THR A 329 -4.58 40.54 -3.16
N ILE A 330 -3.55 39.75 -3.47
CA ILE A 330 -2.44 39.52 -2.55
C ILE A 330 -1.70 40.86 -2.24
N ASP A 331 -1.65 41.79 -3.19
CA ASP A 331 -1.05 43.10 -3.00
C ASP A 331 -1.88 44.00 -2.07
N ASP A 332 -3.19 43.83 -2.07
CA ASP A 332 -4.06 44.52 -1.13
C ASP A 332 -3.94 43.90 0.26
N PHE A 333 -3.84 42.57 0.36
CA PHE A 333 -3.62 41.88 1.61
C PHE A 333 -2.30 42.28 2.28
N THR A 334 -1.22 42.46 1.51
CA THR A 334 0.09 42.89 2.05
C THR A 334 0.11 44.31 2.62
N LYS A 335 -0.90 45.12 2.27
CA LYS A 335 -1.06 46.48 2.83
C LYS A 335 -1.76 46.46 4.19
N ILE A 336 -2.35 45.33 4.59
CA ILE A 336 -3.05 45.20 5.85
C ILE A 336 -2.03 44.99 6.97
N ASP A 337 -1.97 45.94 7.89
CA ASP A 337 -1.14 45.84 9.10
C ASP A 337 -1.92 45.07 10.18
N LEU A 338 -1.70 43.75 10.25
CA LEU A 338 -2.30 42.87 11.23
C LEU A 338 -1.53 42.98 12.56
N ARG A 339 -1.81 44.02 13.33
CA ARG A 339 -1.33 44.13 14.72
C ARG A 339 -2.42 43.62 15.65
N ILE A 340 -2.06 42.58 16.41
CA ILE A 340 -2.85 42.10 17.56
C ILE A 340 -2.27 42.64 18.85
#